data_e02f6a8e45a18954172be5a990aecc9a
#
_entry.id   e02f6a8e45a18954172be5a990aecc9a
#
_cell.length_a   1.000
_cell.length_b   1.000
_cell.length_c   1.000
_cell.angle_alpha   90.00
_cell.angle_beta   90.00
_cell.angle_gamma   90.00
#
_symmetry.space_group_name_H-M   'P 1'
#
loop_
_entity.id
_entity.type
_entity.pdbx_description
1 polymer ?
#
loop_
_entity_poly.entity_id
_entity_poly.type
_entity_poly.pdbx_seq_one_letter_code
_entity_poly.pdbx_strand_id
1 'polypeptide(L)'
;MNFLEERIMKDGVVKEGNVLKVDSFLNHQMDIHLLNEMGAEFKRRFADKQINKILTIEASGIGIACIAAQHFDVPVVFAKKSQSINLDGDMYVAEVESFTHKCKNHVIVAQKFLSPEDHVLLIDDFLANGCALQGLIQIVQSAGATVEG
;
A
#
# COMPACT_ATOMS: atom_id res chain seq x y z
N MET A 1 6.21 -7.93 15.25
CA MET A 1 6.83 -6.58 15.06
C MET A 1 6.59 -5.76 16.32
N ASN A 2 7.27 -6.13 17.39
CA ASN A 2 7.00 -5.63 18.75
C ASN A 2 7.04 -4.10 18.87
N PHE A 3 8.01 -3.44 18.22
CA PHE A 3 8.14 -1.99 18.28
C PHE A 3 6.91 -1.23 17.75
N LEU A 4 6.24 -1.75 16.69
CA LEU A 4 5.00 -1.15 16.18
C LEU A 4 3.83 -1.39 17.13
N GLU A 5 3.72 -2.59 17.70
CA GLU A 5 2.71 -2.92 18.71
C GLU A 5 2.88 -2.03 19.95
N GLU A 6 4.09 -1.86 20.44
CA GLU A 6 4.41 -0.97 21.57
C GLU A 6 4.04 0.49 21.25
N ARG A 7 4.31 0.95 20.02
CA ARG A 7 3.94 2.29 19.58
C ARG A 7 2.43 2.47 19.51
N ILE A 8 1.70 1.48 18.98
CA ILE A 8 0.23 1.50 18.93
C ILE A 8 -0.36 1.52 20.35
N MET A 9 0.17 0.72 21.24
CA MET A 9 -0.30 0.69 22.64
C MET A 9 -0.04 2.00 23.38
N LYS A 10 1.06 2.68 23.06
CA LYS A 10 1.46 3.94 23.69
C LYS A 10 0.68 5.15 23.17
N ASP A 11 0.59 5.28 21.85
CA ASP A 11 0.16 6.51 21.17
C ASP A 11 -1.10 6.31 20.30
N GLY A 12 -1.57 5.07 20.14
CA GLY A 12 -2.83 4.76 19.45
C GLY A 12 -4.04 5.15 20.28
N VAL A 13 -5.09 5.62 19.64
CA VAL A 13 -6.35 6.00 20.27
C VAL A 13 -7.48 5.12 19.75
N VAL A 14 -8.15 4.39 20.64
CA VAL A 14 -9.36 3.63 20.28
C VAL A 14 -10.58 4.51 20.48
N LYS A 15 -11.36 4.71 19.41
CA LYS A 15 -12.64 5.43 19.42
C LYS A 15 -13.83 4.47 19.51
N GLU A 16 -15.01 5.04 19.72
CA GLU A 16 -16.26 4.28 19.68
C GLU A 16 -16.38 3.48 18.37
N GLY A 17 -16.92 2.26 18.44
CA GLY A 17 -16.99 1.33 17.31
C GLY A 17 -15.70 0.59 17.02
N ASN A 18 -14.77 0.50 17.97
CA ASN A 18 -13.47 -0.19 17.83
C ASN A 18 -12.59 0.35 16.71
N VAL A 19 -12.67 1.65 16.42
CA VAL A 19 -11.84 2.32 15.42
C VAL A 19 -10.50 2.71 16.03
N LEU A 20 -9.42 2.07 15.59
CA LEU A 20 -8.06 2.43 15.99
C LEU A 20 -7.58 3.63 15.15
N LYS A 21 -7.17 4.72 15.84
CA LYS A 21 -6.49 5.86 15.23
C LYS A 21 -5.00 5.82 15.53
N VAL A 22 -4.19 5.94 14.50
CA VAL A 22 -2.72 6.00 14.52
C VAL A 22 -2.21 7.20 13.73
N ASP A 23 -3.05 8.21 13.62
CA ASP A 23 -2.83 9.40 12.81
C ASP A 23 -1.65 10.27 13.27
N SER A 24 -1.27 10.16 14.53
CA SER A 24 -0.16 10.92 15.11
C SER A 24 1.23 10.42 14.71
N PHE A 25 1.35 9.21 14.14
CA PHE A 25 2.66 8.63 13.82
C PHE A 25 2.72 7.80 12.52
N LEU A 26 1.57 7.45 11.92
CA LEU A 26 1.56 6.54 10.77
C LEU A 26 0.95 7.15 9.51
N ASN A 27 -0.29 7.67 9.56
CA ASN A 27 -1.06 7.96 8.34
C ASN A 27 -1.63 9.38 8.24
N HIS A 28 -1.23 10.29 9.12
CA HIS A 28 -1.46 11.73 8.97
C HIS A 28 -0.18 12.50 9.27
N GLN A 29 0.36 12.37 10.48
CA GLN A 29 1.75 12.67 10.78
C GLN A 29 2.55 11.37 10.70
N MET A 30 3.71 11.40 10.06
CA MET A 30 4.56 10.23 9.85
C MET A 30 5.79 10.32 10.74
N ASP A 31 6.00 9.35 11.62
CA ASP A 31 7.23 9.19 12.36
C ASP A 31 8.25 8.44 11.48
N ILE A 32 9.18 9.19 10.90
CA ILE A 32 10.15 8.65 9.94
C ILE A 32 11.05 7.59 10.56
N HIS A 33 11.39 7.72 11.84
CA HIS A 33 12.19 6.69 12.52
C HIS A 33 11.44 5.36 12.62
N LEU A 34 10.17 5.40 13.04
CA LEU A 34 9.29 4.24 13.08
C LEU A 34 9.12 3.61 11.68
N LEU A 35 8.86 4.43 10.65
CA LEU A 35 8.71 3.93 9.28
C LEU A 35 10.00 3.27 8.77
N ASN A 36 11.16 3.79 9.16
CA ASN A 36 12.44 3.19 8.80
C ASN A 36 12.64 1.82 9.47
N GLU A 37 12.26 1.66 10.74
CA GLU A 37 12.27 0.36 11.42
C GLU A 37 11.30 -0.64 10.76
N MET A 38 10.12 -0.16 10.35
CA MET A 38 9.16 -0.97 9.59
C MET A 38 9.73 -1.42 8.25
N GLY A 39 10.38 -0.52 7.51
CA GLY A 39 11.03 -0.83 6.23
C GLY A 39 12.12 -1.89 6.36
N ALA A 40 12.97 -1.78 7.39
CA ALA A 40 13.98 -2.78 7.70
C ALA A 40 13.36 -4.15 8.04
N GLU A 41 12.27 -4.16 8.81
CA GLU A 41 11.55 -5.39 9.15
C GLU A 41 10.87 -6.02 7.92
N PHE A 42 10.29 -5.23 7.02
CA PHE A 42 9.78 -5.74 5.74
C PHE A 42 10.90 -6.40 4.94
N LYS A 43 12.06 -5.74 4.80
CA LYS A 43 13.22 -6.31 4.10
C LYS A 43 13.66 -7.64 4.71
N ARG A 44 13.66 -7.74 6.04
CA ARG A 44 14.01 -8.98 6.75
C ARG A 44 13.01 -10.10 6.48
N ARG A 45 11.69 -9.80 6.47
CA ARG A 45 10.62 -10.79 6.23
C ARG A 45 10.61 -11.32 4.80
N PHE A 46 10.94 -10.48 3.84
CA PHE A 46 10.94 -10.81 2.42
C PHE A 46 12.36 -10.99 1.86
N ALA A 47 13.33 -11.37 2.72
CA ALA A 47 14.73 -11.51 2.31
C ALA A 47 14.97 -12.62 1.25
N ASP A 48 14.10 -13.62 1.22
CA ASP A 48 14.11 -14.74 0.26
C ASP A 48 13.36 -14.43 -1.05
N LYS A 49 12.73 -13.26 -1.17
CA LYS A 49 11.92 -12.85 -2.31
C LYS A 49 12.69 -11.94 -3.27
N GLN A 50 12.42 -12.07 -4.56
CA GLN A 50 13.02 -11.26 -5.61
C GLN A 50 12.17 -10.01 -5.90
N ILE A 51 12.00 -9.15 -4.89
CA ILE A 51 11.23 -7.93 -5.04
C ILE A 51 12.03 -6.92 -5.85
N ASN A 52 11.45 -6.45 -6.96
CA ASN A 52 12.03 -5.40 -7.81
C ASN A 52 11.14 -4.14 -7.92
N LYS A 53 9.96 -4.17 -7.28
CA LYS A 53 9.02 -3.05 -7.28
C LYS A 53 8.12 -3.08 -6.05
N ILE A 54 7.80 -1.89 -5.53
CA ILE A 54 6.77 -1.74 -4.49
C ILE A 54 5.56 -1.04 -5.10
N LEU A 55 4.36 -1.55 -4.82
CA LEU A 55 3.10 -0.92 -5.21
C LEU A 55 2.29 -0.60 -3.95
N THR A 56 1.76 0.60 -3.92
CA THR A 56 0.88 1.11 -2.86
C THR A 56 -0.32 1.85 -3.45
N ILE A 57 -1.14 2.45 -2.59
CA ILE A 57 -2.29 3.26 -2.99
C ILE A 57 -2.23 4.63 -2.30
N GLU A 58 -2.65 5.69 -3.02
CA GLU A 58 -2.76 7.02 -2.41
C GLU A 58 -3.80 7.06 -1.28
N ALA A 59 -3.58 7.85 -0.20
CA ALA A 59 -2.45 8.77 -0.06
C ALA A 59 -1.42 8.26 0.99
N SER A 60 -1.87 7.76 2.13
CA SER A 60 -1.04 7.46 3.33
C SER A 60 -0.02 6.33 3.11
N GLY A 61 -0.35 5.32 2.31
CA GLY A 61 0.56 4.25 1.96
C GLY A 61 1.85 4.71 1.25
N ILE A 62 1.81 5.86 0.55
CA ILE A 62 2.95 6.35 -0.24
C ILE A 62 4.17 6.62 0.65
N GLY A 63 4.00 7.28 1.79
CA GLY A 63 5.11 7.60 2.68
C GLY A 63 5.78 6.33 3.23
N ILE A 64 4.98 5.36 3.66
CA ILE A 64 5.46 4.07 4.17
C ILE A 64 6.22 3.31 3.08
N ALA A 65 5.63 3.23 1.88
CA ALA A 65 6.23 2.55 0.74
C ALA A 65 7.57 3.18 0.32
N CYS A 66 7.66 4.52 0.29
CA CYS A 66 8.89 5.21 -0.08
C CYS A 66 10.03 4.95 0.92
N ILE A 67 9.75 4.95 2.22
CA ILE A 67 10.77 4.63 3.23
C ILE A 67 11.16 3.15 3.14
N ALA A 68 10.19 2.24 2.99
CA ALA A 68 10.47 0.82 2.83
C ALA A 68 11.32 0.54 1.57
N ALA A 69 11.03 1.22 0.47
CA ALA A 69 11.74 1.05 -0.80
C ALA A 69 13.24 1.32 -0.71
N GLN A 70 13.68 2.19 0.19
CA GLN A 70 15.11 2.43 0.43
C GLN A 70 15.84 1.16 0.91
N HIS A 71 15.18 0.31 1.70
CA HIS A 71 15.75 -0.95 2.17
C HIS A 71 15.79 -2.03 1.07
N PHE A 72 14.92 -1.94 0.07
CA PHE A 72 14.87 -2.88 -1.05
C PHE A 72 15.69 -2.40 -2.25
N ASP A 73 16.01 -1.10 -2.32
CA ASP A 73 16.65 -0.42 -3.47
C ASP A 73 15.82 -0.60 -4.75
N VAL A 74 14.52 -0.31 -4.67
CA VAL A 74 13.56 -0.50 -5.77
C VAL A 74 12.65 0.72 -5.91
N PRO A 75 12.07 0.95 -7.12
CA PRO A 75 11.09 2.01 -7.32
C PRO A 75 9.76 1.71 -6.63
N VAL A 76 9.04 2.80 -6.33
CA VAL A 76 7.66 2.76 -5.84
C VAL A 76 6.71 3.24 -6.92
N VAL A 77 5.67 2.47 -7.17
CA VAL A 77 4.50 2.86 -7.95
C VAL A 77 3.34 3.04 -6.98
N PHE A 78 2.54 4.08 -7.16
CA PHE A 78 1.31 4.21 -6.39
C PHE A 78 0.09 4.27 -7.30
N ALA A 79 -0.91 3.50 -6.92
CA ALA A 79 -2.21 3.52 -7.56
C ALA A 79 -2.99 4.77 -7.13
N LYS A 80 -3.71 5.35 -8.08
CA LYS A 80 -4.57 6.52 -7.84
C LYS A 80 -6.02 6.08 -7.72
N LYS A 81 -6.78 6.78 -6.88
CA LYS A 81 -8.23 6.62 -6.79
C LYS A 81 -8.90 7.52 -7.82
N SER A 82 -9.80 6.97 -8.62
CA SER A 82 -10.56 7.73 -9.62
C SER A 82 -12.05 7.46 -9.49
N GLN A 83 -12.86 8.49 -9.65
CA GLN A 83 -14.33 8.37 -9.72
C GLN A 83 -14.83 8.16 -11.14
N SER A 84 -14.00 8.37 -12.16
CA SER A 84 -14.36 8.24 -13.56
C SER A 84 -13.36 7.39 -14.33
N ILE A 85 -13.88 6.65 -15.31
CA ILE A 85 -13.08 5.78 -16.20
C ILE A 85 -12.53 6.56 -17.41
N ASN A 86 -12.77 7.86 -17.52
CA ASN A 86 -12.20 8.67 -18.60
C ASN A 86 -10.69 8.82 -18.41
N LEU A 87 -9.96 7.81 -18.87
CA LEU A 87 -8.52 7.71 -18.75
C LEU A 87 -7.91 7.93 -20.14
N ASP A 88 -7.23 9.04 -20.30
CA ASP A 88 -6.32 9.25 -21.44
C ASP A 88 -5.10 8.35 -21.24
N GLY A 89 -5.04 7.26 -21.97
CA GLY A 89 -3.90 6.35 -21.98
C GLY A 89 -4.20 4.92 -21.48
N ASP A 90 -3.21 4.06 -21.63
CA ASP A 90 -3.29 2.66 -21.24
C ASP A 90 -3.12 2.53 -19.72
N MET A 91 -4.20 2.15 -19.04
CA MET A 91 -4.27 1.97 -17.60
C MET A 91 -4.67 0.55 -17.23
N TYR A 92 -4.08 0.02 -16.15
CA TYR A 92 -4.69 -1.06 -15.40
C TYR A 92 -5.72 -0.46 -14.45
N VAL A 93 -6.91 -1.04 -14.42
CA VAL A 93 -8.04 -0.57 -13.60
C VAL A 93 -8.55 -1.72 -12.75
N ALA A 94 -8.74 -1.48 -11.46
CA ALA A 94 -9.46 -2.36 -10.57
C ALA A 94 -10.65 -1.62 -9.93
N GLU A 95 -11.79 -2.30 -9.82
CA GLU A 95 -12.94 -1.77 -9.11
C GLU A 95 -12.89 -2.17 -7.65
N VAL A 96 -12.95 -1.20 -6.74
CA VAL A 96 -12.92 -1.42 -5.29
C VAL A 96 -14.21 -0.90 -4.69
N GLU A 97 -14.99 -1.78 -4.08
CA GLU A 97 -16.20 -1.39 -3.36
C GLU A 97 -15.88 -0.79 -2.00
N SER A 98 -16.30 0.46 -1.77
CA SER A 98 -16.26 1.07 -0.45
C SER A 98 -17.53 0.70 0.34
N PHE A 99 -17.40 -0.12 1.37
CA PHE A 99 -18.54 -0.50 2.23
C PHE A 99 -19.17 0.70 2.97
N THR A 100 -18.42 1.76 3.23
CA THR A 100 -18.91 2.93 3.98
C THR A 100 -19.73 3.90 3.15
N HIS A 101 -19.58 3.93 1.83
CA HIS A 101 -20.24 4.95 1.00
C HIS A 101 -21.05 4.41 -0.18
N LYS A 102 -21.23 3.10 -0.34
CA LYS A 102 -21.89 2.48 -1.51
C LYS A 102 -21.38 3.03 -2.86
N CYS A 103 -20.18 3.59 -2.88
CA CYS A 103 -19.54 4.14 -4.08
C CYS A 103 -18.52 3.13 -4.59
N LYS A 104 -18.58 2.85 -5.88
CA LYS A 104 -17.54 2.11 -6.58
C LYS A 104 -16.42 3.10 -6.88
N ASN A 105 -15.26 2.87 -6.29
CA ASN A 105 -14.06 3.61 -6.63
C ASN A 105 -13.20 2.75 -7.56
N HIS A 106 -12.61 3.38 -8.56
CA HIS A 106 -11.62 2.74 -9.41
C HIS A 106 -10.23 3.04 -8.87
N VAL A 107 -9.41 2.02 -8.83
CA VAL A 107 -7.97 2.13 -8.55
C VAL A 107 -7.24 1.93 -9.86
N ILE A 108 -6.34 2.85 -10.19
CA ILE A 108 -5.70 2.91 -11.52
C ILE A 108 -4.19 3.03 -11.42
N VAL A 109 -3.49 2.35 -12.34
CA VAL A 109 -2.03 2.45 -12.55
C VAL A 109 -1.75 2.50 -14.04
N ALA A 110 -0.89 3.41 -14.49
CA ALA A 110 -0.49 3.46 -15.89
C ALA A 110 0.31 2.20 -16.27
N GLN A 111 -0.03 1.56 -17.39
CA GLN A 111 0.57 0.29 -17.83
C GLN A 111 2.07 0.36 -18.00
N LYS A 112 2.61 1.52 -18.38
CA LYS A 112 4.06 1.73 -18.53
C LYS A 112 4.88 1.55 -17.24
N PHE A 113 4.24 1.47 -16.07
CA PHE A 113 4.91 1.32 -14.78
C PHE A 113 4.84 -0.08 -14.20
N LEU A 114 4.08 -0.99 -14.82
CA LEU A 114 4.00 -2.40 -14.44
C LEU A 114 4.11 -3.31 -15.65
N SER A 115 4.94 -4.32 -15.55
CA SER A 115 5.21 -5.28 -16.60
C SER A 115 5.22 -6.73 -16.06
N PRO A 116 5.15 -7.75 -16.94
CA PRO A 116 5.19 -9.15 -16.51
C PRO A 116 6.48 -9.57 -15.77
N GLU A 117 7.57 -8.82 -15.93
CA GLU A 117 8.84 -9.09 -15.26
C GLU A 117 8.89 -8.54 -13.83
N ASP A 118 7.85 -7.82 -13.40
CA ASP A 118 7.82 -7.23 -12.07
C ASP A 118 7.46 -8.25 -10.99
N HIS A 119 8.24 -8.21 -9.92
CA HIS A 119 8.04 -8.93 -8.67
C HIS A 119 7.68 -7.91 -7.59
N VAL A 120 6.40 -7.84 -7.24
CA VAL A 120 5.80 -6.71 -6.55
C VAL A 120 5.54 -7.02 -5.07
N LEU A 121 6.03 -6.16 -4.19
CA LEU A 121 5.60 -6.08 -2.80
C LEU A 121 4.49 -5.04 -2.66
N LEU A 122 3.36 -5.41 -2.07
CA LEU A 122 2.24 -4.50 -1.79
C LEU A 122 2.39 -3.93 -0.39
N ILE A 123 2.29 -2.61 -0.25
CA ILE A 123 2.37 -1.93 1.04
C ILE A 123 1.18 -0.97 1.18
N ASP A 124 0.49 -1.03 2.32
CA ASP A 124 -0.56 -0.07 2.68
C ASP A 124 -0.50 0.21 4.20
N ASP A 125 -1.19 1.26 4.67
CA ASP A 125 -1.23 1.64 6.09
C ASP A 125 -2.23 0.81 6.91
N PHE A 126 -3.37 0.45 6.34
CA PHE A 126 -4.41 -0.35 6.97
C PHE A 126 -5.00 -1.40 6.02
N LEU A 127 -5.16 -2.61 6.54
CA LEU A 127 -5.86 -3.66 5.81
C LEU A 127 -7.37 -3.39 5.72
N ALA A 128 -7.96 -2.80 6.75
CA ALA A 128 -9.40 -2.58 6.89
C ALA A 128 -10.19 -3.85 6.51
N ASN A 129 -11.01 -3.76 5.45
CA ASN A 129 -11.76 -4.90 4.90
C ASN A 129 -11.03 -5.61 3.74
N GLY A 130 -9.81 -5.20 3.43
CA GLY A 130 -8.98 -5.78 2.37
C GLY A 130 -9.33 -5.38 0.94
N CYS A 131 -10.35 -4.54 0.72
CA CYS A 131 -10.78 -4.16 -0.63
C CYS A 131 -9.68 -3.44 -1.41
N ALA A 132 -8.95 -2.51 -0.77
CA ALA A 132 -7.84 -1.80 -1.41
C ALA A 132 -6.73 -2.79 -1.82
N LEU A 133 -6.36 -3.69 -0.93
CA LEU A 133 -5.35 -4.72 -1.20
C LEU A 133 -5.77 -5.64 -2.36
N GLN A 134 -7.05 -6.07 -2.39
CA GLN A 134 -7.58 -6.87 -3.50
C GLN A 134 -7.51 -6.12 -4.83
N GLY A 135 -7.81 -4.82 -4.84
CA GLY A 135 -7.68 -3.97 -6.02
C GLY A 135 -6.22 -3.90 -6.53
N LEU A 136 -5.26 -3.74 -5.62
CA LEU A 136 -3.84 -3.75 -5.98
C LEU A 136 -3.40 -5.11 -6.53
N ILE A 137 -3.85 -6.23 -5.94
CA ILE A 137 -3.58 -7.58 -6.44
C ILE A 137 -4.12 -7.74 -7.87
N GLN A 138 -5.35 -7.30 -8.15
CA GLN A 138 -5.95 -7.35 -9.49
C GLN A 138 -5.13 -6.56 -10.52
N ILE A 139 -4.62 -5.39 -10.14
CA ILE A 139 -3.76 -4.56 -10.99
C ILE A 139 -2.47 -5.31 -11.34
N VAL A 140 -1.80 -5.89 -10.34
CA VAL A 140 -0.56 -6.67 -10.58
C VAL A 140 -0.84 -7.87 -11.49
N GLN A 141 -1.94 -8.60 -11.25
CA GLN A 141 -2.35 -9.74 -12.08
C GLN A 141 -2.68 -9.30 -13.52
N SER A 142 -3.35 -8.16 -13.69
CA SER A 142 -3.67 -7.62 -15.02
C SER A 142 -2.41 -7.22 -15.81
N ALA A 143 -1.34 -6.86 -15.12
CA ALA A 143 -0.04 -6.61 -15.70
C ALA A 143 0.74 -7.89 -16.04
N GLY A 144 0.25 -9.07 -15.62
CA GLY A 144 0.99 -10.33 -15.71
C GLY A 144 2.17 -10.43 -14.74
N ALA A 145 2.28 -9.49 -13.81
CA ALA A 145 3.33 -9.42 -12.79
C ALA A 145 3.08 -10.39 -11.62
N THR A 146 4.11 -10.60 -10.81
CA THR A 146 4.05 -11.50 -9.65
C THR A 146 3.85 -10.70 -8.36
N VAL A 147 2.88 -11.10 -7.52
CA VAL A 147 2.75 -10.59 -6.15
C VAL A 147 3.63 -11.46 -5.25
N GLU A 148 4.63 -10.84 -4.61
CA GLU A 148 5.54 -11.55 -3.69
C GLU A 148 5.08 -11.49 -2.22
N GLY A 149 4.24 -10.51 -1.89
CA GLY A 149 3.65 -10.34 -0.57
C GLY A 149 2.88 -9.06 -0.39
#